data_6c6f9bd3d7f40260f4450d886877989e
#
_entry.id   6c6f9bd3d7f40260f4450d886877989e
#
_cell.length_a   1.000
_cell.length_b   1.000
_cell.length_c   1.000
_cell.angle_alpha   90.00
_cell.angle_beta   90.00
_cell.angle_gamma   90.00
#
_symmetry.space_group_name_H-M   'P 1'
#
loop_
_entity.id
_entity.type
_entity.pdbx_description
1 polymer ?
#
loop_
_entity_poly.entity_id
_entity_poly.type
_entity_poly.pdbx_seq_one_letter_code
_entity_poly.pdbx_strand_id
1 'polypeptide(L)'
;MESVSLAAFRGKHNVVLYFYPRDGTPSCTLQAIEFSDHEEEFARHDCVVLGISPDDCISHAEFRDKHGLSVRLLADPEVEVCQKYGVHEVKICDGMKKNGVVRATFVIDKKGRLRHALYGVNPKGHAMDVLRLVRKINGECKS
;
A
#
# COMPACT_ATOMS: atom_id res chain seq x y z
N MET A 1 15.10 11.23 -5.10
CA MET A 1 13.81 10.56 -5.25
C MET A 1 14.01 9.05 -5.27
N GLU A 2 13.39 8.35 -4.36
CA GLU A 2 13.52 6.90 -4.28
C GLU A 2 12.60 6.23 -5.30
N SER A 3 13.20 5.41 -6.17
CA SER A 3 12.46 4.66 -7.17
C SER A 3 12.43 3.20 -6.78
N VAL A 4 11.23 2.59 -6.80
CA VAL A 4 11.04 1.20 -6.43
C VAL A 4 10.41 0.45 -7.59
N SER A 5 10.98 -0.72 -7.92
CA SER A 5 10.45 -1.62 -8.93
C SER A 5 9.99 -2.92 -8.27
N LEU A 6 8.78 -3.37 -8.58
CA LEU A 6 8.27 -4.66 -8.08
C LEU A 6 9.15 -5.83 -8.55
N ALA A 7 9.77 -5.71 -9.71
CA ALA A 7 10.67 -6.74 -10.23
C ALA A 7 11.87 -6.99 -9.29
N ALA A 8 12.29 -5.99 -8.52
CA ALA A 8 13.39 -6.11 -7.56
C ALA A 8 13.06 -7.08 -6.40
N PHE A 9 11.79 -7.29 -6.12
CA PHE A 9 11.34 -8.18 -5.03
C PHE A 9 11.04 -9.60 -5.50
N ARG A 10 10.93 -9.79 -6.80
CA ARG A 10 10.60 -11.09 -7.39
C ARG A 10 11.66 -12.13 -7.04
N GLY A 11 11.22 -13.26 -6.51
CA GLY A 11 12.09 -14.34 -6.04
C GLY A 11 12.65 -14.14 -4.65
N LYS A 12 12.42 -12.97 -4.03
CA LYS A 12 12.99 -12.63 -2.71
C LYS A 12 11.92 -12.34 -1.66
N HIS A 13 10.91 -11.56 -2.02
CA HIS A 13 9.91 -11.09 -1.06
C HIS A 13 8.49 -11.15 -1.62
N ASN A 14 7.54 -11.42 -0.73
CA ASN A 14 6.15 -11.10 -0.98
C ASN A 14 5.98 -9.59 -0.84
N VAL A 15 5.03 -8.99 -1.54
CA VAL A 15 4.80 -7.54 -1.50
C VAL A 15 3.34 -7.26 -1.14
N VAL A 16 3.13 -6.41 -0.14
CA VAL A 16 1.83 -5.81 0.13
C VAL A 16 1.90 -4.39 -0.41
N LEU A 17 1.05 -4.10 -1.39
CA LEU A 17 0.99 -2.80 -2.03
C LEU A 17 -0.38 -2.20 -1.71
N TYR A 18 -0.41 -1.14 -0.88
CA TYR A 18 -1.68 -0.53 -0.53
C TYR A 18 -1.77 0.89 -1.10
N PHE A 19 -2.94 1.18 -1.67
CA PHE A 19 -3.24 2.49 -2.25
C PHE A 19 -4.14 3.26 -1.29
N TYR A 20 -3.84 4.55 -1.09
CA TYR A 20 -4.63 5.41 -0.23
C TYR A 20 -4.76 6.80 -0.87
N PRO A 21 -5.86 7.54 -0.57
CA PRO A 21 -6.16 8.78 -1.29
C PRO A 21 -5.24 9.94 -0.97
N ARG A 22 -4.78 10.09 0.28
CA ARG A 22 -4.06 11.29 0.68
C ARG A 22 -3.32 11.15 2.00
N ASP A 23 -2.10 11.70 2.07
CA ASP A 23 -1.34 11.80 3.32
C ASP A 23 -2.08 12.71 4.32
N GLY A 24 -1.97 12.38 5.59
CA GLY A 24 -2.43 13.23 6.68
C GLY A 24 -3.91 13.19 7.00
N THR A 25 -4.73 12.47 6.23
CA THR A 25 -6.13 12.25 6.62
C THR A 25 -6.19 11.26 7.78
N PRO A 26 -7.20 11.34 8.69
CA PRO A 26 -7.27 10.44 9.84
C PRO A 26 -7.26 8.95 9.46
N SER A 27 -8.01 8.55 8.45
CA SER A 27 -8.08 7.15 8.00
C SER A 27 -6.77 6.66 7.39
N CYS A 28 -6.12 7.49 6.57
CA CYS A 28 -4.84 7.13 5.96
C CYS A 28 -3.73 7.09 7.01
N THR A 29 -3.76 7.98 7.98
CA THR A 29 -2.83 7.99 9.10
C THR A 29 -2.96 6.71 9.93
N LEU A 30 -4.19 6.32 10.27
CA LEU A 30 -4.44 5.09 11.02
C LEU A 30 -3.91 3.87 10.26
N GLN A 31 -4.20 3.77 8.97
CA GLN A 31 -3.74 2.66 8.13
C GLN A 31 -2.22 2.58 8.09
N ALA A 32 -1.54 3.70 7.89
CA ALA A 32 -0.08 3.76 7.84
C ALA A 32 0.56 3.40 9.18
N ILE A 33 -0.01 3.84 10.29
CA ILE A 33 0.46 3.50 11.64
C ILE A 33 0.31 2.00 11.88
N GLU A 34 -0.84 1.42 11.56
CA GLU A 34 -1.08 -0.02 11.74
C GLU A 34 -0.11 -0.87 10.91
N PHE A 35 0.12 -0.52 9.66
CA PHE A 35 1.12 -1.23 8.84
C PHE A 35 2.53 -1.06 9.40
N SER A 36 2.89 0.14 9.87
CA SER A 36 4.20 0.37 10.48
C SER A 36 4.39 -0.43 11.75
N ASP A 37 3.36 -0.53 12.59
CA ASP A 37 3.40 -1.28 13.83
C ASP A 37 3.60 -2.79 13.60
N HIS A 38 3.12 -3.29 12.47
CA HIS A 38 3.23 -4.71 12.12
C HIS A 38 4.34 -5.01 11.09
N GLU A 39 5.14 -4.02 10.71
CA GLU A 39 6.15 -4.20 9.65
C GLU A 39 7.15 -5.29 9.97
N GLU A 40 7.59 -5.42 11.21
CA GLU A 40 8.50 -6.50 11.62
C GLU A 40 7.88 -7.88 11.42
N GLU A 41 6.59 -8.01 11.70
CA GLU A 41 5.88 -9.27 11.50
C GLU A 41 5.77 -9.61 10.02
N PHE A 42 5.50 -8.63 9.18
CA PHE A 42 5.53 -8.82 7.73
C PHE A 42 6.91 -9.27 7.26
N ALA A 43 7.96 -8.64 7.77
CA ALA A 43 9.35 -9.00 7.43
C ALA A 43 9.69 -10.43 7.82
N ARG A 44 9.16 -10.94 8.93
CA ARG A 44 9.34 -12.35 9.36
C ARG A 44 8.72 -13.33 8.37
N HIS A 45 7.75 -12.88 7.58
CA HIS A 45 7.12 -13.67 6.52
C HIS A 45 7.66 -13.31 5.13
N ASP A 46 8.86 -12.74 5.07
CA ASP A 46 9.51 -12.30 3.83
C ASP A 46 8.63 -11.36 3.02
N CYS A 47 7.95 -10.44 3.71
CA CYS A 47 7.01 -9.52 3.08
C CYS A 47 7.42 -8.07 3.28
N VAL A 48 7.35 -7.30 2.20
CA VAL A 48 7.60 -5.84 2.19
C VAL A 48 6.25 -5.14 2.05
N VAL A 49 6.03 -4.06 2.80
CA VAL A 49 4.82 -3.25 2.70
C VAL A 49 5.16 -1.91 2.06
N LEU A 50 4.43 -1.58 1.00
CA LEU A 50 4.60 -0.34 0.25
C LEU A 50 3.25 0.39 0.17
N GLY A 51 3.24 1.68 0.53
CA GLY A 51 2.06 2.54 0.39
C GLY A 51 2.22 3.45 -0.82
N ILE A 52 1.13 3.68 -1.55
CA ILE A 52 1.12 4.56 -2.74
C ILE A 52 -0.05 5.54 -2.64
N SER A 53 0.24 6.81 -2.89
CA SER A 53 -0.79 7.85 -3.02
C SER A 53 -0.39 8.87 -4.10
N PRO A 54 -1.33 9.73 -4.54
CA PRO A 54 -1.01 10.80 -5.47
C PRO A 54 -0.15 11.93 -4.89
N ASP A 55 0.13 11.91 -3.60
CA ASP A 55 0.96 12.92 -2.95
C ASP A 55 2.41 12.85 -3.45
N ASP A 56 3.12 13.96 -3.33
CA ASP A 56 4.52 14.02 -3.75
C ASP A 56 5.47 13.51 -2.66
N CYS A 57 6.76 13.43 -3.00
CA CYS A 57 7.78 12.93 -2.08
C CYS A 57 7.96 13.81 -0.84
N ILE A 58 7.74 15.12 -0.97
CA ILE A 58 7.85 16.07 0.15
C ILE A 58 6.73 15.81 1.15
N SER A 59 5.51 15.65 0.66
CA SER A 59 4.34 15.31 1.49
C SER A 59 4.56 13.99 2.23
N HIS A 60 5.05 12.97 1.53
CA HIS A 60 5.36 11.66 2.14
C HIS A 60 6.41 11.76 3.24
N ALA A 61 7.47 12.55 3.02
CA ALA A 61 8.51 12.72 4.02
C ALA A 61 7.97 13.40 5.28
N GLU A 62 7.16 14.45 5.12
CA GLU A 62 6.52 15.14 6.24
C GLU A 62 5.57 14.24 7.01
N PHE A 63 4.75 13.49 6.28
CA PHE A 63 3.80 12.54 6.87
C PHE A 63 4.52 11.46 7.67
N ARG A 64 5.55 10.89 7.09
CA ARG A 64 6.36 9.84 7.73
C ARG A 64 7.05 10.36 9.00
N ASP A 65 7.65 11.54 8.93
CA ASP A 65 8.35 12.15 10.07
C ASP A 65 7.39 12.53 11.19
N LYS A 66 6.24 13.10 10.84
CA LYS A 66 5.23 13.54 11.82
C LYS A 66 4.69 12.37 12.65
N HIS A 67 4.52 11.20 12.05
CA HIS A 67 3.90 10.04 12.70
C HIS A 67 4.88 8.90 13.01
N GLY A 68 6.17 9.09 12.74
CA GLY A 68 7.17 8.05 12.98
C GLY A 68 6.92 6.76 12.22
N LEU A 69 6.48 6.88 10.96
CA LEU A 69 6.13 5.73 10.14
C LEU A 69 7.38 4.99 9.63
N SER A 70 7.36 3.68 9.68
CA SER A 70 8.44 2.85 9.14
C SER A 70 8.12 2.32 7.74
N VAL A 71 6.85 2.27 7.35
CA VAL A 71 6.46 1.81 6.01
C VAL A 71 7.01 2.75 4.94
N ARG A 72 7.40 2.18 3.80
CA ARG A 72 7.86 2.95 2.65
C ARG A 72 6.66 3.51 1.90
N LEU A 73 6.68 4.82 1.65
CA LEU A 73 5.63 5.52 0.92
C LEU A 73 6.15 5.95 -0.45
N LEU A 74 5.38 5.63 -1.49
CA LEU A 74 5.74 5.91 -2.88
C LEU A 74 4.82 6.97 -3.46
N ALA A 75 5.40 7.94 -4.16
CA ALA A 75 4.66 9.03 -4.79
C ALA A 75 4.15 8.62 -6.17
N ASP A 76 2.89 8.96 -6.45
CA ASP A 76 2.26 8.75 -7.77
C ASP A 76 1.47 10.01 -8.15
N PRO A 77 2.15 11.19 -8.28
CA PRO A 77 1.44 12.46 -8.49
C PRO A 77 0.62 12.51 -9.78
N GLU A 78 1.03 11.76 -10.80
CA GLU A 78 0.31 11.69 -12.08
C GLU A 78 -0.75 10.57 -12.11
N VAL A 79 -0.97 9.89 -11.01
CA VAL A 79 -1.89 8.75 -10.83
C VAL A 79 -1.72 7.62 -11.86
N GLU A 80 -0.54 7.50 -12.43
CA GLU A 80 -0.22 6.48 -13.44
C GLU A 80 -0.31 5.06 -12.88
N VAL A 81 0.29 4.82 -11.72
CA VAL A 81 0.25 3.51 -11.06
C VAL A 81 -1.15 3.20 -10.57
N CYS A 82 -1.85 4.20 -10.04
CA CYS A 82 -3.25 4.05 -9.63
C CYS A 82 -4.14 3.62 -10.78
N GLN A 83 -3.92 4.19 -11.97
CA GLN A 83 -4.67 3.81 -13.18
C GLN A 83 -4.36 2.37 -13.59
N LYS A 84 -3.10 1.98 -13.56
CA LYS A 84 -2.66 0.63 -13.93
C LYS A 84 -3.28 -0.45 -13.04
N TYR A 85 -3.49 -0.13 -11.76
CA TYR A 85 -4.09 -1.06 -10.79
C TYR A 85 -5.61 -0.94 -10.70
N GLY A 86 -6.21 -0.04 -11.48
CA GLY A 86 -7.67 0.14 -11.51
C GLY A 86 -8.25 0.76 -10.25
N VAL A 87 -7.46 1.54 -9.51
CA VAL A 87 -7.89 2.20 -8.26
C VAL A 87 -8.10 3.71 -8.43
N HIS A 88 -7.89 4.23 -9.62
CA HIS A 88 -8.14 5.63 -9.94
C HIS A 88 -9.63 5.84 -10.18
N GLU A 89 -10.20 6.90 -9.60
CA GLU A 89 -11.57 7.31 -9.88
C GLU A 89 -11.63 8.81 -10.12
N VAL A 90 -12.62 9.23 -10.88
CA VAL A 90 -12.89 10.65 -11.13
C VAL A 90 -14.19 11.00 -10.43
N LYS A 91 -14.13 11.95 -9.50
CA LYS A 91 -15.30 12.48 -8.79
C LYS A 91 -15.62 13.86 -9.30
N ILE A 92 -16.90 14.15 -9.41
CA ILE A 92 -17.37 15.51 -9.76
C ILE A 92 -17.82 16.17 -8.46
N CYS A 93 -17.11 17.23 -8.06
CA CYS A 93 -17.44 18.05 -6.90
C CYS A 93 -17.61 19.50 -7.37
N ASP A 94 -18.78 20.08 -7.11
CA ASP A 94 -19.11 21.47 -7.51
C ASP A 94 -18.86 21.74 -8.99
N GLY A 95 -19.21 20.78 -9.85
CA GLY A 95 -19.02 20.89 -11.30
C GLY A 95 -17.58 20.69 -11.78
N MET A 96 -16.64 20.44 -10.86
CA MET A 96 -15.23 20.22 -11.22
C MET A 96 -14.86 18.74 -11.08
N LYS A 97 -14.09 18.25 -12.04
CA LYS A 97 -13.55 16.90 -12.00
C LYS A 97 -12.35 16.85 -11.05
N LYS A 98 -12.37 15.94 -10.09
CA LYS A 98 -11.24 15.68 -9.19
C LYS A 98 -10.82 14.22 -9.31
N ASN A 99 -9.51 14.01 -9.40
CA ASN A 99 -8.94 12.68 -9.38
C ASN A 99 -8.96 12.16 -7.94
N GLY A 100 -9.41 10.92 -7.77
CA GLY A 100 -9.43 10.25 -6.48
C GLY A 100 -8.82 8.86 -6.59
N VAL A 101 -8.55 8.27 -5.43
CA VAL A 101 -8.00 6.92 -5.34
C VAL A 101 -8.92 6.09 -4.45
N VAL A 102 -9.33 4.94 -4.95
CA VAL A 102 -10.04 3.94 -4.16
C VAL A 102 -9.03 3.28 -3.23
N ARG A 103 -9.36 3.23 -1.93
CA ARG A 103 -8.50 2.54 -0.98
C ARG A 103 -8.49 1.04 -1.29
N ALA A 104 -7.32 0.53 -1.64
CA ALA A 104 -7.18 -0.86 -2.08
C ALA A 104 -5.84 -1.44 -1.64
N THR A 105 -5.79 -2.76 -1.48
CA THR A 105 -4.57 -3.46 -1.11
C THR A 105 -4.39 -4.68 -1.99
N PHE A 106 -3.19 -4.84 -2.51
CA PHE A 106 -2.81 -5.97 -3.36
C PHE A 106 -1.73 -6.77 -2.67
N VAL A 107 -1.89 -8.09 -2.64
CA VAL A 107 -0.88 -9.00 -2.08
C VAL A 107 -0.27 -9.78 -3.24
N ILE A 108 1.04 -9.60 -3.43
CA ILE A 108 1.81 -10.19 -4.53
C ILE A 108 2.82 -11.16 -3.93
N ASP A 109 2.88 -12.39 -4.44
CA ASP A 109 3.79 -13.40 -3.90
C ASP A 109 5.22 -13.25 -4.46
N LYS A 110 6.14 -14.06 -3.95
CA LYS A 110 7.55 -14.07 -4.36
C LYS A 110 7.75 -14.36 -5.86
N LYS A 111 6.79 -15.00 -6.49
CA LYS A 111 6.84 -15.31 -7.93
C LYS A 111 6.34 -14.16 -8.78
N GLY A 112 5.92 -13.05 -8.15
CA GLY A 112 5.38 -11.89 -8.84
C GLY A 112 3.91 -12.05 -9.24
N ARG A 113 3.21 -13.03 -8.67
CA ARG A 113 1.79 -13.28 -8.98
C ARG A 113 0.89 -12.56 -7.98
N LEU A 114 -0.16 -11.93 -8.49
CA LEU A 114 -1.18 -11.31 -7.64
C LEU A 114 -2.01 -12.41 -6.97
N ARG A 115 -1.96 -12.46 -5.64
CA ARG A 115 -2.69 -13.47 -4.85
C ARG A 115 -4.00 -12.93 -4.30
N HIS A 116 -4.03 -11.66 -3.92
CA HIS A 116 -5.23 -11.00 -3.39
C HIS A 116 -5.34 -9.58 -3.90
N ALA A 117 -6.55 -9.16 -4.24
CA ALA A 117 -6.88 -7.78 -4.60
C ALA A 117 -8.09 -7.37 -3.77
N LEU A 118 -7.88 -6.44 -2.83
CA LEU A 118 -8.90 -5.99 -1.89
C LEU A 118 -9.25 -4.53 -2.17
N TYR A 119 -10.49 -4.27 -2.53
CA TYR A 119 -10.98 -2.92 -2.85
C TYR A 119 -11.92 -2.42 -1.76
N GLY A 120 -11.95 -1.10 -1.58
CA GLY A 120 -12.85 -0.48 -0.60
C GLY A 120 -12.56 -0.92 0.84
N VAL A 121 -11.30 -1.09 1.19
CA VAL A 121 -10.90 -1.63 2.49
C VAL A 121 -11.14 -0.65 3.63
N ASN A 122 -11.49 -1.18 4.81
CA ASN A 122 -11.60 -0.40 6.02
C ASN A 122 -10.19 -0.27 6.63
N PRO A 123 -9.68 0.95 6.88
CA PRO A 123 -8.32 1.12 7.42
C PRO A 123 -8.13 0.53 8.82
N LYS A 124 -9.18 0.48 9.63
CA LYS A 124 -9.09 -0.05 10.99
C LYS A 124 -8.99 -1.58 10.96
N GLY A 125 -7.92 -2.12 11.53
CA GLY A 125 -7.68 -3.57 11.59
C GLY A 125 -7.22 -4.20 10.29
N HIS A 126 -7.08 -3.41 9.24
CA HIS A 126 -6.74 -3.93 7.90
C HIS A 126 -5.35 -4.57 7.85
N ALA A 127 -4.35 -3.98 8.53
CA ALA A 127 -2.99 -4.51 8.55
C ALA A 127 -2.96 -5.96 9.11
N MET A 128 -3.71 -6.24 10.15
CA MET A 128 -3.81 -7.61 10.70
C MET A 128 -4.47 -8.58 9.74
N ASP A 129 -5.52 -8.15 9.04
CA ASP A 129 -6.20 -8.97 8.04
C ASP A 129 -5.25 -9.32 6.89
N VAL A 130 -4.47 -8.36 6.42
CA VAL A 130 -3.48 -8.56 5.36
C VAL A 130 -2.36 -9.49 5.84
N LEU A 131 -1.91 -9.33 7.07
CA LEU A 131 -0.88 -10.19 7.65
C LEU A 131 -1.33 -11.67 7.68
N ARG A 132 -2.60 -11.92 8.00
CA ARG A 132 -3.17 -13.28 7.95
C ARG A 132 -3.11 -13.86 6.55
N LEU A 133 -3.40 -13.06 5.52
CA LEU A 133 -3.33 -13.48 4.12
C LEU A 133 -1.89 -13.84 3.73
N VAL A 134 -0.92 -13.04 4.15
CA VAL A 134 0.51 -13.28 3.88
C VAL A 134 0.98 -14.58 4.55
N ARG A 135 0.55 -14.83 5.78
CA ARG A 135 0.85 -16.08 6.49
C ARG A 135 0.33 -17.31 5.74
N LYS A 136 -0.88 -17.22 5.19
CA LYS A 136 -1.49 -18.30 4.40
C LYS A 136 -0.68 -18.59 3.15
N ILE A 137 -0.22 -17.55 2.45
CA ILE A 137 0.60 -17.69 1.25
C ILE A 137 1.90 -18.43 1.58
N ASN A 138 2.57 -18.06 2.66
CA ASN A 138 3.80 -18.71 3.10
C ASN A 138 3.56 -20.15 3.53
N GLY A 139 2.43 -20.44 4.18
CA GLY A 139 2.03 -21.79 4.53
C GLY A 139 1.84 -22.68 3.31
N GLU A 140 1.21 -22.17 2.26
CA GLU A 140 1.03 -22.89 0.99
C GLU A 140 2.37 -23.19 0.33
N CYS A 141 3.33 -22.28 0.41
CA CYS A 141 4.64 -22.44 -0.21
C CYS A 141 5.55 -23.42 0.54
N LYS A 142 5.22 -23.80 1.77
CA LYS A 142 6.00 -24.74 2.58
C LYS A 142 5.59 -26.19 2.42
N SER A 143 4.52 -26.43 1.71
CA SER A 143 4.01 -27.78 1.49
C SER A 143 4.74 -28.52 0.38
#